data_078176506a1bee8759208a9cb15cfc58
#
_entry.id   078176506a1bee8759208a9cb15cfc58
#
_cell.length_a   1.000
_cell.length_b   1.000
_cell.length_c   1.000
_cell.angle_alpha   90.00
_cell.angle_beta   90.00
_cell.angle_gamma   90.00
#
_symmetry.space_group_name_H-M   'P 1'
#
loop_
_entity.id
_entity.type
_entity.pdbx_description
1 polymer ?
#
loop_
_entity_poly.entity_id
_entity_poly.type
_entity_poly.pdbx_seq_one_letter_code
_entity_poly.pdbx_strand_id
1 'polypeptide(L)'
;MKTQIKYLLISAFLLSSLLLVSEDSFSITDTLRANKDNTLYENEFGLLSNGKGQYMFAGTTAGVQIRRGIISFGVNDFIPPGAVITDVKLVMHMSKTIALSKRVKLYKVTKNWGEGNSDAFGEEGGGAASDSADATWAHNFYNTEYWNSPGGDYSAVESGQANVYAIGFYTWTDPQMIVDVQNWVDNNSPDYGWVMIGDESELATAKRFDTREHPDVTVRPKLIITYTFNYLALKMKALTEGLTYNGSIVPDTFKVYLRNSFSPYSVVDSTATYNDYESWYVFNNASPGLYYIEVNQRNSINTWTKLPQTFAAGLPYKNYNFTSAATQAYGNNLVLIGSNYCFYSGDVNKDNNINLTDVLLVYNAATIFQTGYVVADVTGNNIVDLTDLLITYNNSTKFIIEQRP
;
A
#
# COMPACT_ATOMS: atom_id res chain seq x y z
N MET A 1 4.34 32.56 83.07
CA MET A 1 5.32 32.32 82.01
C MET A 1 4.66 31.35 81.09
N LYS A 2 4.21 31.82 79.93
CA LYS A 2 3.57 30.98 78.92
C LYS A 2 4.59 30.74 77.78
N THR A 3 5.01 29.50 77.59
CA THR A 3 5.92 29.11 76.54
C THR A 3 5.07 28.70 75.29
N GLN A 4 5.21 29.43 74.21
CA GLN A 4 4.57 29.10 72.93
C GLN A 4 5.48 28.11 72.15
N ILE A 5 4.92 27.01 71.80
CA ILE A 5 5.53 26.06 70.90
C ILE A 5 5.09 26.40 69.45
N LYS A 6 6.02 26.82 68.64
CA LYS A 6 5.81 27.03 67.17
C LYS A 6 5.93 25.69 66.45
N TYR A 7 4.84 25.26 65.82
CA TYR A 7 4.88 24.15 64.85
C TYR A 7 5.41 24.66 63.51
N LEU A 8 6.52 24.11 63.08
CA LEU A 8 7.09 24.33 61.78
C LEU A 8 6.46 23.31 60.83
N LEU A 9 5.56 23.72 59.95
CA LEU A 9 5.02 22.92 58.85
C LEU A 9 6.04 22.93 57.74
N ILE A 10 6.73 21.78 57.54
CA ILE A 10 7.55 21.52 56.37
C ILE A 10 6.60 20.95 55.31
N SER A 11 6.19 21.79 54.35
CA SER A 11 5.52 21.31 53.14
C SER A 11 6.56 20.71 52.19
N ALA A 12 6.59 19.39 52.15
CA ALA A 12 7.34 18.66 51.10
C ALA A 12 6.62 18.84 49.76
N PHE A 13 7.17 19.67 48.89
CA PHE A 13 6.80 19.75 47.50
C PHE A 13 7.35 18.49 46.82
N LEU A 14 6.49 17.51 46.58
CA LEU A 14 6.78 16.42 45.65
C LEU A 14 6.79 17.00 44.22
N LEU A 15 7.96 17.32 43.72
CA LEU A 15 8.19 17.62 42.32
C LEU A 15 8.16 16.27 41.59
N SER A 16 6.98 15.87 41.11
CA SER A 16 6.89 14.78 40.14
C SER A 16 7.54 15.26 38.84
N SER A 17 8.81 14.91 38.65
CA SER A 17 9.45 15.01 37.35
C SER A 17 8.69 14.06 36.39
N LEU A 18 7.80 14.63 35.59
CA LEU A 18 7.25 13.99 34.42
C LEU A 18 8.46 13.76 33.49
N LEU A 19 9.04 12.58 33.52
CA LEU A 19 9.95 12.12 32.49
C LEU A 19 9.13 12.09 31.21
N LEU A 20 9.17 13.16 30.43
CA LEU A 20 8.86 13.11 29.01
C LEU A 20 9.90 12.16 28.40
N VAL A 21 9.55 10.89 28.30
CA VAL A 21 10.24 9.98 27.40
C VAL A 21 9.96 10.58 26.02
N SER A 22 10.96 11.21 25.42
CA SER A 22 10.90 11.53 24.01
C SER A 22 10.83 10.18 23.29
N GLU A 23 9.66 9.83 22.78
CA GLU A 23 9.56 8.71 21.85
C GLU A 23 10.44 9.10 20.67
N ASP A 24 11.52 8.35 20.45
CA ASP A 24 12.43 8.57 19.32
C ASP A 24 11.66 8.30 18.04
N SER A 25 11.11 9.33 17.42
CA SER A 25 10.50 9.21 16.10
C SER A 25 11.58 9.15 15.03
N PHE A 26 11.52 8.14 14.17
CA PHE A 26 12.44 7.99 13.05
C PHE A 26 11.92 8.79 11.84
N SER A 27 12.77 9.67 11.29
CA SER A 27 12.46 10.43 10.07
C SER A 27 13.10 9.75 8.87
N ILE A 28 12.30 9.46 7.86
CA ILE A 28 12.71 8.78 6.62
C ILE A 28 12.25 9.59 5.42
N THR A 29 13.04 9.52 4.36
CA THR A 29 12.68 10.08 3.05
C THR A 29 12.73 8.98 2.00
N ASP A 30 11.59 8.69 1.40
CA ASP A 30 11.45 7.77 0.28
C ASP A 30 11.24 8.53 -1.03
N THR A 31 11.73 7.94 -2.12
CA THR A 31 11.53 8.45 -3.48
C THR A 31 10.78 7.43 -4.30
N LEU A 32 9.52 7.72 -4.59
CA LEU A 32 8.63 6.86 -5.37
C LEU A 32 8.69 7.24 -6.85
N ARG A 33 8.49 6.24 -7.71
CA ARG A 33 8.27 6.44 -9.14
C ARG A 33 6.78 6.38 -9.44
N ALA A 34 6.35 7.09 -10.47
CA ALA A 34 4.97 7.00 -10.91
C ALA A 34 4.63 5.55 -11.28
N ASN A 35 3.47 5.06 -10.84
CA ASN A 35 2.93 3.75 -11.18
C ASN A 35 2.00 3.81 -12.39
N LYS A 36 1.40 4.98 -12.67
CA LYS A 36 0.67 5.29 -13.91
C LYS A 36 0.66 6.79 -14.16
N ASP A 37 0.66 7.16 -15.44
CA ASP A 37 0.44 8.52 -15.92
C ASP A 37 -0.24 8.52 -17.30
N ASN A 38 -0.84 9.63 -17.66
CA ASN A 38 -1.51 9.79 -18.94
C ASN A 38 -1.75 11.29 -19.25
N THR A 39 -2.26 11.60 -20.44
CA THR A 39 -2.80 12.90 -20.80
C THR A 39 -4.27 12.80 -21.18
N LEU A 40 -5.11 13.62 -20.57
CA LEU A 40 -6.49 13.84 -20.96
C LEU A 40 -6.50 14.86 -22.11
N TYR A 41 -6.71 14.39 -23.33
CA TYR A 41 -6.77 15.22 -24.54
C TYR A 41 -8.19 15.71 -24.73
N GLU A 42 -8.42 17.03 -24.67
CA GLU A 42 -9.76 17.58 -24.92
C GLU A 42 -10.30 17.10 -26.26
N ASN A 43 -11.35 16.29 -26.18
CA ASN A 43 -12.06 15.72 -27.30
C ASN A 43 -13.45 15.30 -26.81
N GLU A 44 -14.50 15.78 -27.45
CA GLU A 44 -15.89 15.59 -27.02
C GLU A 44 -16.25 14.10 -26.80
N PHE A 45 -15.71 13.21 -27.64
CA PHE A 45 -16.01 11.78 -27.58
C PHE A 45 -14.96 10.97 -26.80
N GLY A 46 -13.92 11.63 -26.26
CA GLY A 46 -12.86 10.93 -25.52
C GLY A 46 -12.11 9.90 -26.36
N LEU A 47 -11.82 10.20 -27.62
CA LEU A 47 -11.21 9.27 -28.58
C LEU A 47 -9.68 9.28 -28.54
N LEU A 48 -9.08 10.11 -27.68
CA LEU A 48 -7.64 10.32 -27.63
C LEU A 48 -7.08 10.08 -26.24
N SER A 49 -5.94 9.40 -26.16
CA SER A 49 -5.19 9.10 -24.95
C SER A 49 -3.70 8.93 -25.25
N ASN A 50 -2.86 8.68 -24.23
CA ASN A 50 -1.44 8.44 -24.38
C ASN A 50 -0.85 7.70 -23.16
N GLY A 51 -1.49 6.60 -22.74
CA GLY A 51 -1.12 5.88 -21.53
C GLY A 51 0.25 5.20 -21.53
N LYS A 52 0.81 4.94 -22.73
CA LYS A 52 2.18 4.40 -22.93
C LYS A 52 3.14 5.41 -23.54
N GLY A 53 2.70 6.63 -23.71
CA GLY A 53 3.54 7.69 -24.29
C GLY A 53 4.67 8.13 -23.36
N GLN A 54 5.74 8.63 -23.97
CA GLN A 54 6.91 9.16 -23.26
C GLN A 54 6.68 10.55 -22.67
N TYR A 55 5.56 11.20 -23.05
CA TYR A 55 5.26 12.58 -22.68
C TYR A 55 3.82 12.75 -22.22
N MET A 56 3.65 13.64 -21.23
CA MET A 56 2.34 14.15 -20.85
C MET A 56 2.29 15.67 -20.99
N PHE A 57 1.08 16.23 -21.06
CA PHE A 57 0.89 17.64 -21.37
C PHE A 57 -0.06 18.32 -20.39
N ALA A 58 0.19 19.62 -20.11
CA ALA A 58 -0.71 20.48 -19.34
C ALA A 58 -0.78 21.89 -19.94
N GLY A 59 -2.00 22.41 -20.16
CA GLY A 59 -2.27 23.72 -20.74
C GLY A 59 -3.02 23.63 -22.05
N THR A 60 -3.10 24.76 -22.81
CA THR A 60 -3.84 24.87 -24.06
C THR A 60 -2.90 24.86 -25.25
N THR A 61 -3.23 24.07 -26.27
CA THR A 61 -2.47 24.05 -27.54
C THR A 61 -2.69 25.34 -28.33
N ALA A 62 -1.86 25.56 -29.38
CA ALA A 62 -2.11 26.62 -30.34
C ALA A 62 -3.41 26.42 -31.15
N GLY A 63 -3.92 25.19 -31.21
CA GLY A 63 -5.18 24.82 -31.86
C GLY A 63 -6.40 24.80 -30.92
N VAL A 64 -6.35 25.53 -29.79
CA VAL A 64 -7.45 25.72 -28.81
C VAL A 64 -7.76 24.55 -27.89
N GLN A 65 -7.24 23.34 -28.15
CA GLN A 65 -7.56 22.17 -27.32
C GLN A 65 -6.80 22.16 -26.00
N ILE A 66 -7.49 21.84 -24.92
CA ILE A 66 -6.91 21.66 -23.58
C ILE A 66 -6.22 20.31 -23.47
N ARG A 67 -5.16 20.26 -22.66
CA ARG A 67 -4.43 19.07 -22.23
C ARG A 67 -4.28 19.10 -20.72
N ARG A 68 -4.62 18.02 -20.05
CA ARG A 68 -4.39 17.83 -18.61
C ARG A 68 -3.60 16.57 -18.39
N GLY A 69 -2.47 16.68 -17.72
CA GLY A 69 -1.71 15.51 -17.26
C GLY A 69 -2.41 14.86 -16.06
N ILE A 70 -2.31 13.54 -15.93
CA ILE A 70 -2.80 12.81 -14.75
C ILE A 70 -1.74 11.82 -14.34
N ILE A 71 -1.42 11.72 -13.02
CA ILE A 71 -0.31 10.94 -12.51
C ILE A 71 -0.59 10.37 -11.11
N SER A 72 -0.16 9.14 -10.86
CA SER A 72 -0.28 8.46 -9.56
C SER A 72 1.03 7.75 -9.19
N PHE A 73 1.22 7.45 -7.89
CA PHE A 73 2.47 6.87 -7.37
C PHE A 73 2.26 5.61 -6.53
N GLY A 74 1.04 5.23 -6.17
CA GLY A 74 0.77 4.08 -5.33
C GLY A 74 1.40 4.20 -3.94
N VAL A 75 1.17 5.34 -3.26
CA VAL A 75 1.82 5.68 -1.99
C VAL A 75 1.65 4.59 -0.94
N ASN A 76 0.46 3.99 -0.85
CA ASN A 76 0.15 2.94 0.14
C ASN A 76 0.96 1.65 -0.03
N ASP A 77 1.56 1.44 -1.21
CA ASP A 77 2.44 0.29 -1.43
C ASP A 77 3.82 0.48 -0.77
N PHE A 78 4.20 1.72 -0.44
CA PHE A 78 5.55 2.06 0.01
C PHE A 78 5.58 2.67 1.41
N ILE A 79 4.60 3.48 1.77
CA ILE A 79 4.56 4.18 3.07
C ILE A 79 3.72 3.38 4.05
N PRO A 80 4.25 3.01 5.24
CA PRO A 80 3.50 2.25 6.24
C PRO A 80 2.28 3.02 6.76
N PRO A 81 1.13 2.34 7.01
CA PRO A 81 -0.03 2.98 7.62
C PRO A 81 0.29 3.57 8.99
N GLY A 82 -0.23 4.76 9.28
CA GLY A 82 0.02 5.50 10.53
C GLY A 82 1.34 6.29 10.56
N ALA A 83 2.10 6.30 9.45
CA ALA A 83 3.22 7.23 9.30
C ALA A 83 2.72 8.68 9.25
N VAL A 84 3.43 9.59 9.90
CA VAL A 84 3.12 11.03 9.90
C VAL A 84 3.92 11.70 8.79
N ILE A 85 3.24 12.17 7.76
CA ILE A 85 3.86 12.82 6.61
C ILE A 85 4.30 14.24 6.98
N THR A 86 5.56 14.57 6.76
CA THR A 86 6.15 15.86 7.14
C THR A 86 6.58 16.72 5.96
N ASP A 87 6.87 16.12 4.79
CA ASP A 87 7.21 16.83 3.56
C ASP A 87 6.84 15.99 2.33
N VAL A 88 6.36 16.65 1.27
CA VAL A 88 6.01 16.04 -0.02
C VAL A 88 6.48 16.92 -1.15
N LYS A 89 7.20 16.32 -2.11
CA LYS A 89 7.71 16.99 -3.31
C LYS A 89 7.44 16.13 -4.54
N LEU A 90 6.67 16.65 -5.48
CA LEU A 90 6.60 16.10 -6.84
C LEU A 90 7.66 16.77 -7.71
N VAL A 91 8.58 16.01 -8.29
CA VAL A 91 9.62 16.49 -9.18
C VAL A 91 9.38 15.94 -10.58
N MET A 92 9.26 16.83 -11.56
CA MET A 92 9.05 16.48 -12.97
C MET A 92 9.97 17.27 -13.89
N HIS A 93 10.39 16.67 -14.98
CA HIS A 93 11.17 17.33 -16.02
C HIS A 93 10.23 17.83 -17.12
N MET A 94 10.28 19.15 -17.40
CA MET A 94 9.58 19.77 -18.52
C MET A 94 10.53 19.80 -19.71
N SER A 95 10.17 19.11 -20.79
CA SER A 95 11.05 18.85 -21.93
C SER A 95 10.73 19.71 -23.17
N LYS A 96 9.55 20.34 -23.22
CA LYS A 96 9.18 21.20 -24.35
C LYS A 96 8.10 22.22 -24.00
N THR A 97 8.25 23.45 -24.49
CA THR A 97 7.24 24.49 -24.45
C THR A 97 7.56 25.57 -25.47
N ILE A 98 6.55 26.31 -25.94
CA ILE A 98 6.68 27.53 -26.67
C ILE A 98 6.21 28.75 -25.85
N ALA A 99 5.60 28.50 -24.69
CA ALA A 99 5.10 29.53 -23.79
C ALA A 99 6.18 30.03 -22.85
N LEU A 100 6.09 31.29 -22.46
CA LEU A 100 6.82 31.85 -21.33
C LEU A 100 6.41 31.18 -20.00
N SER A 101 6.74 31.83 -18.88
CA SER A 101 6.36 31.33 -17.56
C SER A 101 4.84 31.19 -17.43
N LYS A 102 4.39 29.99 -17.11
CA LYS A 102 2.98 29.68 -16.85
C LYS A 102 2.87 28.86 -15.58
N ARG A 103 1.80 29.08 -14.83
CA ARG A 103 1.50 28.33 -13.63
C ARG A 103 0.91 26.98 -14.02
N VAL A 104 1.43 25.93 -13.42
CA VAL A 104 0.90 24.56 -13.51
C VAL A 104 0.50 24.12 -12.12
N LYS A 105 -0.74 23.72 -11.95
CA LYS A 105 -1.40 23.39 -10.68
C LYS A 105 -1.67 21.90 -10.60
N LEU A 106 -1.68 21.38 -9.37
CA LEU A 106 -2.08 20.02 -9.04
C LEU A 106 -3.39 20.04 -8.27
N TYR A 107 -4.28 19.09 -8.58
CA TYR A 107 -5.51 18.83 -7.83
C TYR A 107 -5.66 17.34 -7.60
N LYS A 108 -6.06 16.94 -6.37
CA LYS A 108 -6.26 15.54 -6.03
C LYS A 108 -7.38 14.93 -6.86
N VAL A 109 -7.10 13.81 -7.54
CA VAL A 109 -8.10 13.05 -8.30
C VAL A 109 -9.02 12.31 -7.33
N THR A 110 -10.33 12.33 -7.62
CA THR A 110 -11.36 11.78 -6.71
C THR A 110 -12.05 10.53 -7.26
N LYS A 111 -11.71 10.11 -8.48
CA LYS A 111 -12.26 8.91 -9.13
C LYS A 111 -11.14 8.07 -9.71
N ASN A 112 -11.25 6.74 -9.60
CA ASN A 112 -10.27 5.81 -10.17
C ASN A 112 -10.19 5.96 -11.70
N TRP A 113 -9.02 5.66 -12.26
CA TRP A 113 -8.77 5.81 -13.69
C TRP A 113 -7.77 4.78 -14.19
N GLY A 114 -7.84 4.49 -15.47
CA GLY A 114 -6.95 3.56 -16.14
C GLY A 114 -5.85 4.27 -16.91
N GLU A 115 -4.64 3.71 -16.92
CA GLU A 115 -3.55 4.20 -17.76
C GLU A 115 -3.76 3.79 -19.21
N GLY A 116 -4.15 2.53 -19.43
CA GLY A 116 -4.35 1.94 -20.75
C GLY A 116 -3.07 1.63 -21.50
N ASN A 117 -3.19 1.44 -22.83
CA ASN A 117 -2.06 1.05 -23.68
C ASN A 117 -1.89 1.93 -24.92
N SER A 118 -2.65 3.02 -25.06
CA SER A 118 -2.49 3.96 -26.16
C SER A 118 -1.07 4.56 -26.17
N ASP A 119 -0.47 4.65 -27.35
CA ASP A 119 0.90 5.13 -27.55
C ASP A 119 0.93 6.04 -28.80
N ALA A 120 1.13 7.32 -28.57
CA ALA A 120 1.13 8.32 -29.62
C ALA A 120 2.52 8.41 -30.27
N PHE A 121 2.54 8.61 -31.57
CA PHE A 121 3.78 8.71 -32.33
C PHE A 121 4.41 10.11 -32.26
N GLY A 122 5.73 10.15 -32.26
CA GLY A 122 6.55 11.37 -32.43
C GLY A 122 6.52 12.28 -31.19
N GLU A 123 6.01 13.49 -31.35
CA GLU A 123 5.97 14.49 -30.27
C GLU A 123 4.75 14.33 -29.34
N GLU A 124 3.85 13.41 -29.64
CA GLU A 124 2.71 12.93 -28.84
C GLU A 124 1.63 13.97 -28.48
N GLY A 125 1.83 15.24 -28.86
CA GLY A 125 0.90 16.32 -28.54
C GLY A 125 -0.52 16.17 -29.11
N GLY A 126 -0.72 15.29 -30.12
CA GLY A 126 -2.01 14.96 -30.72
C GLY A 126 -2.74 13.78 -30.04
N GLY A 127 -2.06 13.01 -29.22
CA GLY A 127 -2.56 11.76 -28.68
C GLY A 127 -2.63 10.64 -29.70
N ALA A 128 -2.92 9.41 -29.23
CA ALA A 128 -3.24 8.24 -30.02
C ALA A 128 -4.73 7.92 -29.90
N ALA A 129 -5.24 7.04 -30.78
CA ALA A 129 -6.57 6.46 -30.60
C ALA A 129 -6.66 5.74 -29.24
N SER A 130 -7.72 6.02 -28.48
CA SER A 130 -7.93 5.39 -27.18
C SER A 130 -8.13 3.90 -27.30
N ASP A 131 -7.54 3.14 -26.39
CA ASP A 131 -7.69 1.72 -26.23
C ASP A 131 -8.42 1.38 -24.92
N SER A 132 -8.76 0.13 -24.73
CA SER A 132 -9.43 -0.35 -23.52
C SER A 132 -8.66 0.07 -22.26
N ALA A 133 -9.40 0.55 -21.26
CA ALA A 133 -8.88 1.03 -19.98
C ALA A 133 -8.04 2.32 -20.01
N ASP A 134 -7.94 3.03 -21.11
CA ASP A 134 -7.35 4.38 -21.14
C ASP A 134 -8.19 5.41 -20.36
N ALA A 135 -7.53 6.30 -19.62
CA ALA A 135 -8.16 7.55 -19.22
C ALA A 135 -8.16 8.53 -20.40
N THR A 136 -9.32 9.14 -20.67
CA THR A 136 -9.52 10.11 -21.74
C THR A 136 -10.14 11.37 -21.18
N TRP A 137 -10.40 12.37 -22.02
CA TRP A 137 -11.14 13.56 -21.60
C TRP A 137 -12.55 13.27 -21.08
N ALA A 138 -13.24 12.27 -21.69
CA ALA A 138 -14.60 11.90 -21.32
C ALA A 138 -14.67 10.70 -20.33
N HIS A 139 -13.72 9.80 -20.40
CA HIS A 139 -13.77 8.53 -19.67
C HIS A 139 -12.67 8.43 -18.62
N ASN A 140 -12.98 7.89 -17.46
CA ASN A 140 -11.99 7.41 -16.50
C ASN A 140 -11.44 6.02 -16.88
N PHE A 141 -12.26 5.19 -17.56
CA PHE A 141 -11.87 3.98 -18.27
C PHE A 141 -12.55 3.95 -19.63
N TYR A 142 -11.77 4.08 -20.69
CA TYR A 142 -12.29 4.22 -22.04
C TYR A 142 -13.29 3.14 -22.38
N ASN A 143 -14.43 3.62 -22.93
CA ASN A 143 -15.59 2.90 -23.40
C ASN A 143 -16.36 2.08 -22.35
N THR A 144 -16.00 2.18 -21.06
CA THR A 144 -16.72 1.47 -19.98
C THR A 144 -17.23 2.39 -18.88
N GLU A 145 -16.42 3.41 -18.47
CA GLU A 145 -16.79 4.33 -17.41
C GLU A 145 -16.45 5.77 -17.77
N TYR A 146 -17.32 6.70 -17.40
CA TYR A 146 -17.17 8.12 -17.67
C TYR A 146 -16.80 8.89 -16.42
N TRP A 147 -15.98 9.96 -16.58
CA TRP A 147 -15.89 11.01 -15.57
C TRP A 147 -17.27 11.60 -15.31
N ASN A 148 -17.53 12.11 -14.09
CA ASN A 148 -18.72 12.92 -13.81
C ASN A 148 -18.70 14.24 -14.58
N SER A 149 -17.48 14.78 -14.80
CA SER A 149 -17.24 15.98 -15.60
C SER A 149 -16.09 15.73 -16.59
N PRO A 150 -16.25 16.07 -17.87
CA PRO A 150 -15.17 15.95 -18.84
C PRO A 150 -13.89 16.67 -18.38
N GLY A 151 -12.73 16.04 -18.60
CA GLY A 151 -11.42 16.56 -18.20
C GLY A 151 -11.00 16.13 -16.79
N GLY A 152 -11.70 15.14 -16.19
CA GLY A 152 -11.32 14.47 -14.95
C GLY A 152 -12.13 14.93 -13.73
N ASP A 153 -12.36 14.01 -12.79
CA ASP A 153 -12.97 14.30 -11.49
C ASP A 153 -11.88 14.55 -10.44
N TYR A 154 -11.83 15.75 -9.90
CA TYR A 154 -10.81 16.16 -8.94
C TYR A 154 -11.36 17.11 -7.87
N SER A 155 -10.62 17.24 -6.76
CA SER A 155 -10.94 18.16 -5.66
C SER A 155 -10.94 19.61 -6.15
N ALA A 156 -11.83 20.43 -5.60
CA ALA A 156 -11.79 21.86 -5.82
C ALA A 156 -10.62 22.58 -5.09
N VAL A 157 -10.00 21.87 -4.12
CA VAL A 157 -8.85 22.40 -3.37
C VAL A 157 -7.58 22.13 -4.16
N GLU A 158 -6.82 23.18 -4.44
CA GLU A 158 -5.51 23.10 -5.09
C GLU A 158 -4.52 22.38 -4.17
N SER A 159 -3.90 21.31 -4.68
CA SER A 159 -2.90 20.54 -3.93
C SER A 159 -1.52 21.20 -3.94
N GLY A 160 -1.17 21.89 -5.03
CA GLY A 160 0.10 22.59 -5.16
C GLY A 160 0.27 23.25 -6.52
N GLN A 161 1.29 24.10 -6.65
CA GLN A 161 1.54 24.81 -7.90
C GLN A 161 3.04 25.06 -8.14
N ALA A 162 3.42 25.19 -9.42
CA ALA A 162 4.75 25.62 -9.83
C ALA A 162 4.67 26.56 -11.03
N ASN A 163 5.59 27.53 -11.09
CA ASN A 163 5.78 28.36 -12.28
C ASN A 163 6.77 27.66 -13.22
N VAL A 164 6.32 27.25 -14.40
CA VAL A 164 7.08 26.49 -15.39
C VAL A 164 7.42 27.38 -16.59
N TYR A 165 8.73 27.52 -16.90
CA TYR A 165 9.15 28.46 -17.93
C TYR A 165 10.14 27.92 -18.98
N ALA A 166 11.28 27.36 -18.60
CA ALA A 166 12.29 26.82 -19.51
C ALA A 166 12.38 25.27 -19.34
N ILE A 167 13.02 24.59 -20.29
CA ILE A 167 13.32 23.17 -20.17
C ILE A 167 14.11 22.92 -18.90
N GLY A 168 13.71 21.94 -18.09
CA GLY A 168 14.36 21.57 -16.83
C GLY A 168 13.41 20.95 -15.81
N PHE A 169 13.95 20.71 -14.63
CA PHE A 169 13.20 20.14 -13.52
C PHE A 169 12.41 21.20 -12.75
N TYR A 170 11.20 20.83 -12.38
CA TYR A 170 10.30 21.63 -11.54
C TYR A 170 9.81 20.81 -10.37
N THR A 171 9.63 21.50 -9.26
CA THR A 171 9.15 20.88 -8.02
C THR A 171 7.85 21.54 -7.60
N TRP A 172 6.85 20.72 -7.35
CA TRP A 172 5.64 21.09 -6.62
C TRP A 172 5.82 20.68 -5.18
N THR A 173 5.57 21.60 -4.28
CA THR A 173 5.55 21.37 -2.84
C THR A 173 4.57 22.37 -2.22
N ASP A 174 3.68 21.89 -1.37
CA ASP A 174 2.66 22.70 -0.72
C ASP A 174 2.13 21.92 0.51
N PRO A 175 1.72 22.60 1.60
CA PRO A 175 1.09 21.93 2.74
C PRO A 175 -0.12 21.07 2.38
N GLN A 176 -0.87 21.42 1.33
CA GLN A 176 -2.01 20.61 0.88
C GLN A 176 -1.57 19.26 0.30
N MET A 177 -0.40 19.18 -0.35
CA MET A 177 0.15 17.89 -0.81
C MET A 177 0.44 16.96 0.37
N ILE A 178 0.90 17.49 1.51
CA ILE A 178 1.08 16.72 2.74
C ILE A 178 -0.26 16.15 3.20
N VAL A 179 -1.32 16.97 3.23
CA VAL A 179 -2.68 16.55 3.60
C VAL A 179 -3.21 15.47 2.65
N ASP A 180 -2.98 15.60 1.34
CA ASP A 180 -3.43 14.62 0.36
C ASP A 180 -2.74 13.26 0.60
N VAL A 181 -1.42 13.26 0.72
CA VAL A 181 -0.62 12.05 0.96
C VAL A 181 -0.94 11.43 2.30
N GLN A 182 -1.12 12.23 3.37
CA GLN A 182 -1.54 11.72 4.69
C GLN A 182 -2.90 11.02 4.60
N ASN A 183 -3.88 11.59 3.89
CA ASN A 183 -5.19 10.97 3.71
C ASN A 183 -5.11 9.64 2.93
N TRP A 184 -4.18 9.50 1.99
CA TRP A 184 -3.94 8.24 1.30
C TRP A 184 -3.33 7.20 2.25
N VAL A 185 -2.27 7.56 2.98
CA VAL A 185 -1.60 6.66 3.95
C VAL A 185 -2.55 6.19 5.05
N ASP A 186 -3.44 7.06 5.52
CA ASP A 186 -4.43 6.74 6.56
C ASP A 186 -5.68 6.02 6.02
N ASN A 187 -5.72 5.75 4.70
CA ASN A 187 -6.89 5.20 3.99
C ASN A 187 -8.19 6.01 4.18
N ASN A 188 -8.07 7.31 4.49
CA ASN A 188 -9.20 8.24 4.56
C ASN A 188 -9.75 8.60 3.18
N SER A 189 -8.93 8.45 2.13
CA SER A 189 -9.33 8.54 0.73
C SER A 189 -8.46 7.62 -0.13
N PRO A 190 -8.99 7.10 -1.26
CA PRO A 190 -8.19 6.33 -2.21
C PRO A 190 -7.05 7.17 -2.82
N ASP A 191 -5.90 6.52 -3.09
CA ASP A 191 -4.77 7.12 -3.82
C ASP A 191 -5.00 6.99 -5.33
N TYR A 192 -5.62 8.02 -5.91
CA TYR A 192 -5.77 8.15 -7.35
C TYR A 192 -4.80 9.19 -7.95
N GLY A 193 -3.90 9.76 -7.13
CA GLY A 193 -2.90 10.72 -7.55
C GLY A 193 -3.44 12.12 -7.79
N TRP A 194 -2.81 12.86 -8.71
CA TRP A 194 -3.15 14.24 -9.05
C TRP A 194 -3.40 14.44 -10.54
N VAL A 195 -4.33 15.34 -10.86
CA VAL A 195 -4.43 15.94 -12.20
C VAL A 195 -3.59 17.21 -12.23
N MET A 196 -2.85 17.39 -13.31
CA MET A 196 -1.99 18.52 -13.61
C MET A 196 -2.69 19.45 -14.59
N ILE A 197 -3.02 20.65 -14.17
CA ILE A 197 -3.74 21.67 -14.95
C ILE A 197 -2.81 22.86 -15.20
N GLY A 198 -2.52 23.11 -16.47
CA GLY A 198 -1.76 24.28 -16.91
C GLY A 198 -2.64 25.54 -17.04
N ASP A 199 -2.13 26.56 -17.71
CA ASP A 199 -2.92 27.73 -18.02
C ASP A 199 -3.86 27.42 -19.20
N GLU A 200 -5.16 27.36 -18.89
CA GLU A 200 -6.25 27.09 -19.85
C GLU A 200 -6.94 28.36 -20.33
N SER A 201 -6.50 29.55 -19.89
CA SER A 201 -7.11 30.83 -20.22
C SER A 201 -6.56 31.49 -21.51
N GLU A 202 -5.37 31.04 -21.93
CA GLU A 202 -4.68 31.54 -23.12
C GLU A 202 -4.30 30.40 -24.06
N LEU A 203 -4.07 30.69 -25.31
CA LEU A 203 -3.61 29.74 -26.33
C LEU A 203 -2.10 29.52 -26.25
N ALA A 204 -1.66 28.36 -26.74
CA ALA A 204 -0.25 28.01 -26.84
C ALA A 204 0.51 28.02 -25.49
N THR A 205 -0.19 27.68 -24.40
CA THR A 205 0.38 27.62 -23.05
C THR A 205 0.89 26.25 -22.68
N ALA A 206 0.62 25.22 -23.48
CA ALA A 206 0.92 23.82 -23.17
C ALA A 206 2.41 23.62 -22.83
N LYS A 207 2.63 22.86 -21.75
CA LYS A 207 3.92 22.36 -21.27
C LYS A 207 3.95 20.86 -21.48
N ARG A 208 5.06 20.33 -22.01
CA ARG A 208 5.30 18.89 -22.14
C ARG A 208 6.21 18.41 -21.03
N PHE A 209 5.80 17.41 -20.30
CA PHE A 209 6.57 16.75 -19.24
C PHE A 209 6.88 15.31 -19.64
N ASP A 210 8.04 14.83 -19.21
CA ASP A 210 8.41 13.43 -19.41
C ASP A 210 7.65 12.52 -18.44
N THR A 211 7.27 11.33 -18.93
CA THR A 211 6.47 10.33 -18.20
C THR A 211 7.33 9.22 -17.59
N ARG A 212 6.69 8.26 -16.96
CA ARG A 212 7.35 7.05 -16.45
C ARG A 212 7.86 6.12 -17.57
N GLU A 213 7.32 6.23 -18.79
CA GLU A 213 7.75 5.48 -19.99
C GLU A 213 8.99 6.08 -20.65
N HIS A 214 9.36 7.32 -20.34
CA HIS A 214 10.52 7.96 -20.98
C HIS A 214 11.77 7.09 -20.86
N PRO A 215 12.54 6.83 -21.96
CA PRO A 215 13.68 5.91 -21.95
C PRO A 215 14.80 6.35 -21.00
N ASP A 216 15.05 7.65 -20.86
CA ASP A 216 15.94 8.17 -19.84
C ASP A 216 15.26 8.18 -18.46
N VAL A 217 15.66 7.25 -17.61
CA VAL A 217 15.11 7.09 -16.25
C VAL A 217 15.40 8.28 -15.31
N THR A 218 16.34 9.16 -15.67
CA THR A 218 16.73 10.29 -14.83
C THR A 218 15.73 11.44 -14.88
N VAL A 219 15.00 11.57 -15.99
CA VAL A 219 13.98 12.61 -16.21
C VAL A 219 12.56 12.20 -15.81
N ARG A 220 12.37 10.91 -15.48
CA ARG A 220 11.07 10.39 -15.07
C ARG A 220 10.54 11.05 -13.81
N PRO A 221 9.22 11.19 -13.65
CA PRO A 221 8.58 11.75 -12.47
C PRO A 221 9.02 11.06 -11.16
N LYS A 222 9.19 11.84 -10.10
CA LYS A 222 9.56 11.35 -8.76
C LYS A 222 8.69 12.03 -7.73
N LEU A 223 8.13 11.24 -6.81
CA LEU A 223 7.47 11.75 -5.62
C LEU A 223 8.39 11.47 -4.42
N ILE A 224 8.86 12.53 -3.79
CA ILE A 224 9.74 12.46 -2.61
C ILE A 224 8.87 12.74 -1.39
N ILE A 225 8.81 11.79 -0.47
CA ILE A 225 7.98 11.87 0.73
C ILE A 225 8.89 11.73 1.94
N THR A 226 8.84 12.70 2.85
CA THR A 226 9.46 12.58 4.18
C THR A 226 8.39 12.37 5.23
N TYR A 227 8.60 11.38 6.10
CA TYR A 227 7.66 11.00 7.14
C TYR A 227 8.37 10.55 8.41
N THR A 228 7.64 10.55 9.52
CA THR A 228 8.09 10.03 10.81
C THR A 228 7.17 8.92 11.29
N PHE A 229 7.69 8.04 12.14
CA PHE A 229 6.92 6.99 12.81
C PHE A 229 7.62 6.61 14.13
N ASN A 230 6.86 6.03 15.06
CA ASN A 230 7.33 5.60 16.38
C ASN A 230 6.96 4.13 16.68
N TYR A 231 6.81 3.30 15.64
CA TYR A 231 6.42 1.91 15.73
C TYR A 231 7.32 1.03 14.84
N LEU A 232 7.20 -0.29 14.95
CA LEU A 232 7.77 -1.22 13.97
C LEU A 232 6.71 -1.62 12.96
N ALA A 233 7.09 -1.70 11.69
CA ALA A 233 6.22 -2.18 10.62
C ALA A 233 6.82 -3.39 9.90
N LEU A 234 5.94 -4.31 9.48
CA LEU A 234 6.25 -5.46 8.67
C LEU A 234 5.37 -5.43 7.42
N LYS A 235 5.98 -5.46 6.24
CA LYS A 235 5.29 -5.75 4.99
C LYS A 235 5.50 -7.22 4.67
N MET A 236 4.44 -8.02 4.71
CA MET A 236 4.54 -9.48 4.64
C MET A 236 3.72 -10.06 3.49
N LYS A 237 4.36 -10.93 2.69
CA LYS A 237 3.67 -11.82 1.75
C LYS A 237 3.45 -13.17 2.39
N ALA A 238 2.18 -13.58 2.45
CA ALA A 238 1.79 -14.87 3.01
C ALA A 238 0.49 -15.38 2.38
N LEU A 239 0.41 -16.68 2.21
CA LEU A 239 -0.75 -17.40 1.68
C LEU A 239 -1.02 -18.63 2.52
N THR A 240 -2.27 -19.07 2.58
CA THR A 240 -2.66 -20.38 3.11
C THR A 240 -3.11 -21.32 1.99
N GLU A 241 -2.83 -22.60 2.12
CA GLU A 241 -3.10 -23.62 1.13
C GLU A 241 -4.58 -23.61 0.68
N GLY A 242 -5.51 -23.65 1.64
CA GLY A 242 -6.92 -23.69 1.35
C GLY A 242 -7.43 -22.44 0.66
N LEU A 243 -6.98 -21.26 1.11
CA LEU A 243 -7.41 -19.97 0.55
C LEU A 243 -6.78 -19.66 -0.82
N THR A 244 -5.91 -20.52 -1.32
CA THR A 244 -5.34 -20.42 -2.69
C THR A 244 -5.72 -21.59 -3.56
N TYR A 245 -6.63 -22.44 -3.08
CA TYR A 245 -7.14 -23.56 -3.84
C TYR A 245 -7.83 -23.09 -5.13
N ASN A 246 -7.60 -23.79 -6.25
CA ASN A 246 -8.06 -23.42 -7.59
C ASN A 246 -7.45 -22.13 -8.21
N GLY A 247 -6.34 -21.64 -7.67
CA GLY A 247 -5.59 -20.51 -8.25
C GLY A 247 -6.19 -19.12 -7.97
N SER A 248 -7.28 -19.05 -7.21
CA SER A 248 -7.82 -17.79 -6.69
C SER A 248 -7.31 -17.55 -5.26
N ILE A 249 -7.00 -16.30 -4.93
CA ILE A 249 -6.67 -15.91 -3.55
C ILE A 249 -7.96 -15.46 -2.87
N VAL A 250 -8.30 -16.12 -1.75
CA VAL A 250 -9.38 -15.69 -0.86
C VAL A 250 -8.74 -14.92 0.30
N PRO A 251 -8.99 -13.63 0.44
CA PRO A 251 -8.42 -12.84 1.52
C PRO A 251 -8.98 -13.25 2.88
N ASP A 252 -8.13 -13.19 3.94
CA ASP A 252 -8.54 -13.50 5.31
C ASP A 252 -7.68 -12.73 6.33
N THR A 253 -8.09 -12.72 7.60
CA THR A 253 -7.35 -12.07 8.68
C THR A 253 -6.20 -12.95 9.15
N PHE A 254 -4.98 -12.38 9.09
CA PHE A 254 -3.79 -12.98 9.67
C PHE A 254 -3.40 -12.21 10.93
N LYS A 255 -3.20 -12.95 12.03
CA LYS A 255 -2.63 -12.40 13.25
C LYS A 255 -1.14 -12.71 13.29
N VAL A 256 -0.33 -11.68 13.49
CA VAL A 256 1.12 -11.76 13.47
C VAL A 256 1.65 -11.37 14.83
N TYR A 257 2.57 -12.19 15.36
CA TYR A 257 3.25 -11.97 16.62
C TYR A 257 4.74 -11.73 16.39
N LEU A 258 5.29 -10.72 17.06
CA LEU A 258 6.72 -10.61 17.28
C LEU A 258 7.09 -11.38 18.55
N ARG A 259 7.97 -12.36 18.40
CA ARG A 259 8.44 -13.21 19.49
C ARG A 259 9.91 -12.95 19.79
N ASN A 260 10.29 -12.97 21.07
CA ASN A 260 11.71 -12.91 21.43
C ASN A 260 12.52 -13.94 20.64
N SER A 261 13.76 -13.56 20.28
CA SER A 261 14.68 -14.41 19.53
C SER A 261 15.32 -15.55 20.37
N PHE A 262 14.99 -15.62 21.67
CA PHE A 262 15.52 -16.60 22.63
C PHE A 262 14.38 -17.21 23.46
N SER A 263 14.63 -18.45 23.94
CA SER A 263 13.67 -19.16 24.78
C SER A 263 13.28 -18.36 26.04
N PRO A 264 11.98 -18.33 26.42
CA PRO A 264 10.86 -19.15 25.96
C PRO A 264 10.10 -18.57 24.77
N TYR A 265 10.70 -17.68 23.97
CA TYR A 265 10.11 -17.07 22.76
C TYR A 265 8.80 -16.33 23.07
N SER A 266 8.78 -15.60 24.18
CA SER A 266 7.60 -14.88 24.64
C SER A 266 7.14 -13.84 23.62
N VAL A 267 5.83 -13.60 23.56
CA VAL A 267 5.25 -12.52 22.72
C VAL A 267 5.74 -11.18 23.23
N VAL A 268 6.26 -10.35 22.32
CA VAL A 268 6.64 -8.96 22.58
C VAL A 268 5.51 -8.02 22.15
N ASP A 269 4.97 -8.25 20.94
CA ASP A 269 3.85 -7.48 20.41
C ASP A 269 3.05 -8.34 19.42
N SER A 270 1.83 -7.92 19.09
CA SER A 270 1.01 -8.60 18.09
C SER A 270 0.05 -7.63 17.41
N THR A 271 -0.25 -7.92 16.16
CA THR A 271 -1.23 -7.19 15.37
C THR A 271 -2.00 -8.15 14.47
N ALA A 272 -3.14 -7.72 13.94
CA ALA A 272 -3.93 -8.50 13.00
C ALA A 272 -4.38 -7.61 11.84
N THR A 273 -4.27 -8.13 10.62
CA THR A 273 -4.61 -7.41 9.41
C THR A 273 -5.28 -8.36 8.42
N TYR A 274 -6.23 -7.82 7.66
CA TYR A 274 -6.82 -8.52 6.52
C TYR A 274 -5.77 -8.60 5.40
N ASN A 275 -5.45 -9.81 4.98
CA ASN A 275 -4.38 -10.11 4.04
C ASN A 275 -4.96 -10.72 2.75
N ASP A 276 -4.66 -10.11 1.62
CA ASP A 276 -5.04 -10.56 0.28
C ASP A 276 -3.86 -11.09 -0.57
N TYR A 277 -2.71 -11.24 0.01
CA TYR A 277 -1.42 -11.71 -0.48
C TYR A 277 -0.25 -10.96 0.17
N GLU A 278 -0.26 -9.62 0.19
CA GLU A 278 0.74 -8.76 0.81
C GLU A 278 0.05 -7.69 1.63
N SER A 279 0.38 -7.59 2.91
CA SER A 279 -0.23 -6.61 3.81
C SER A 279 0.76 -6.04 4.81
N TRP A 280 0.39 -4.89 5.35
CA TRP A 280 1.11 -4.20 6.41
C TRP A 280 0.66 -4.69 7.79
N TYR A 281 1.63 -4.87 8.68
CA TYR A 281 1.45 -5.24 10.09
C TYR A 281 2.22 -4.23 10.94
N VAL A 282 1.51 -3.45 11.77
CA VAL A 282 2.08 -2.38 12.61
C VAL A 282 2.11 -2.85 14.06
N PHE A 283 3.27 -2.69 14.71
CA PHE A 283 3.55 -3.09 16.09
C PHE A 283 3.90 -1.86 16.90
N ASN A 284 2.97 -1.41 17.74
CA ASN A 284 3.07 -0.12 18.45
C ASN A 284 3.86 -0.21 19.76
N ASN A 285 4.08 -1.41 20.29
CA ASN A 285 4.71 -1.63 21.60
C ASN A 285 6.09 -2.26 21.51
N ALA A 286 6.49 -2.75 20.33
CA ALA A 286 7.79 -3.37 20.14
C ALA A 286 8.86 -2.31 19.81
N SER A 287 10.03 -2.42 20.43
CA SER A 287 11.21 -1.61 20.10
C SER A 287 12.04 -2.25 18.98
N PRO A 288 12.92 -1.49 18.29
CA PRO A 288 13.88 -2.08 17.36
C PRO A 288 14.65 -3.24 18.00
N GLY A 289 14.77 -4.36 17.27
CA GLY A 289 15.34 -5.58 17.83
C GLY A 289 15.34 -6.76 16.87
N LEU A 290 15.60 -7.93 17.42
CA LEU A 290 15.67 -9.21 16.72
C LEU A 290 14.51 -10.10 17.20
N TYR A 291 13.59 -10.44 16.29
CA TYR A 291 12.35 -11.17 16.61
C TYR A 291 12.09 -12.31 15.64
N TYR A 292 11.58 -13.44 16.14
CA TYR A 292 10.84 -14.35 15.30
C TYR A 292 9.48 -13.74 14.96
N ILE A 293 9.04 -13.94 13.71
CA ILE A 293 7.68 -13.62 13.29
C ILE A 293 6.88 -14.94 13.30
N GLU A 294 5.83 -14.99 14.11
CA GLU A 294 4.85 -16.08 14.10
C GLU A 294 3.57 -15.59 13.46
N VAL A 295 3.03 -16.38 12.55
CA VAL A 295 1.77 -16.07 11.85
C VAL A 295 0.72 -17.11 12.24
N ASN A 296 -0.46 -16.61 12.61
CA ASN A 296 -1.64 -17.38 12.94
C ASN A 296 -2.81 -16.96 12.02
N GLN A 297 -3.44 -17.90 11.38
CA GLN A 297 -4.66 -17.72 10.61
C GLN A 297 -5.70 -18.77 11.11
N ARG A 298 -7.00 -18.51 10.95
CA ARG A 298 -8.10 -19.23 11.63
C ARG A 298 -8.09 -20.75 11.48
N ASN A 299 -7.61 -21.29 10.35
CA ASN A 299 -7.62 -22.73 10.06
C ASN A 299 -6.30 -23.25 9.49
N SER A 300 -5.22 -22.49 9.58
CA SER A 300 -3.87 -22.94 9.22
C SER A 300 -3.03 -23.27 10.45
N ILE A 301 -2.00 -24.09 10.27
CA ILE A 301 -0.98 -24.33 11.29
C ILE A 301 -0.23 -23.01 11.60
N ASN A 302 0.12 -22.75 12.86
CA ASN A 302 0.99 -21.62 13.19
C ASN A 302 2.35 -21.78 12.51
N THR A 303 2.80 -20.72 11.85
CA THR A 303 4.02 -20.76 11.04
C THR A 303 4.99 -19.67 11.51
N TRP A 304 6.24 -20.06 11.75
CA TRP A 304 7.31 -19.20 12.24
C TRP A 304 8.33 -18.94 11.15
N THR A 305 8.94 -17.75 11.15
CA THR A 305 10.13 -17.50 10.32
C THR A 305 11.26 -18.47 10.66
N LYS A 306 12.03 -18.88 9.66
CA LYS A 306 13.14 -19.82 9.88
C LYS A 306 14.19 -19.29 10.85
N LEU A 307 14.50 -18.01 10.75
CA LEU A 307 15.45 -17.28 11.59
C LEU A 307 14.78 -16.04 12.16
N PRO A 308 15.26 -15.54 13.30
CA PRO A 308 14.79 -14.24 13.79
C PRO A 308 15.12 -13.14 12.79
N GLN A 309 14.22 -12.17 12.67
CA GLN A 309 14.31 -11.06 11.74
C GLN A 309 14.70 -9.78 12.49
N THR A 310 15.65 -9.04 11.92
CA THR A 310 16.08 -7.74 12.48
C THR A 310 15.08 -6.66 12.05
N PHE A 311 14.53 -5.96 13.03
CA PHE A 311 13.82 -4.70 12.88
C PHE A 311 14.79 -3.60 13.36
N ALA A 312 15.45 -2.94 12.42
CA ALA A 312 16.49 -1.97 12.75
C ALA A 312 15.89 -0.60 13.03
N ALA A 313 16.50 0.11 13.98
CA ALA A 313 16.18 1.52 14.22
C ALA A 313 16.40 2.35 12.94
N GLY A 314 15.50 3.27 12.64
CA GLY A 314 15.61 4.16 11.48
C GLY A 314 15.30 3.50 10.12
N LEU A 315 14.93 2.24 10.08
CA LEU A 315 14.35 1.63 8.87
C LEU A 315 12.83 1.68 8.94
N PRO A 316 12.14 2.03 7.83
CA PRO A 316 10.69 2.25 7.83
C PRO A 316 9.93 0.97 8.16
N TYR A 317 10.43 -0.16 7.67
CA TYR A 317 9.76 -1.44 7.85
C TYR A 317 10.69 -2.60 7.51
N LYS A 318 10.26 -3.80 7.90
CA LYS A 318 10.82 -5.08 7.48
C LYS A 318 9.96 -5.68 6.39
N ASN A 319 10.59 -6.11 5.29
CA ASN A 319 9.94 -6.97 4.30
C ASN A 319 10.17 -8.43 4.65
N TYR A 320 9.11 -9.26 4.57
CA TYR A 320 9.24 -10.70 4.68
C TYR A 320 8.30 -11.43 3.73
N ASN A 321 8.82 -12.45 3.03
CA ASN A 321 8.07 -13.19 2.02
C ASN A 321 8.09 -14.69 2.31
N PHE A 322 6.99 -15.23 2.86
CA PHE A 322 6.84 -16.66 3.08
C PHE A 322 6.61 -17.44 1.79
N THR A 323 6.13 -16.79 0.72
CA THR A 323 5.70 -17.48 -0.50
C THR A 323 6.82 -17.89 -1.45
N SER A 324 8.05 -17.42 -1.20
CA SER A 324 9.18 -17.56 -2.14
C SER A 324 9.91 -18.90 -2.05
N ALA A 325 9.95 -19.54 -0.87
CA ALA A 325 10.62 -20.83 -0.67
C ALA A 325 10.15 -21.49 0.65
N ALA A 326 10.18 -22.83 0.71
CA ALA A 326 9.89 -23.56 1.95
C ALA A 326 10.83 -23.14 3.10
N THR A 327 12.07 -22.78 2.76
CA THR A 327 13.11 -22.34 3.71
C THR A 327 12.81 -21.00 4.39
N GLN A 328 11.75 -20.31 4.04
CA GLN A 328 11.29 -19.12 4.75
C GLN A 328 10.65 -19.48 6.11
N ALA A 329 10.06 -20.66 6.24
CA ALA A 329 9.49 -21.10 7.50
C ALA A 329 10.46 -21.99 8.32
N TYR A 330 10.30 -21.95 9.64
CA TYR A 330 11.00 -22.85 10.54
C TYR A 330 10.61 -24.30 10.22
N GLY A 331 11.57 -25.22 10.26
CA GLY A 331 11.36 -26.61 9.85
C GLY A 331 11.00 -26.79 8.36
N ASN A 332 11.10 -25.77 7.52
CA ASN A 332 10.62 -25.73 6.12
C ASN A 332 9.11 -26.09 6.01
N ASN A 333 8.32 -25.70 7.03
CA ASN A 333 6.93 -26.10 7.21
C ASN A 333 5.96 -25.30 6.33
N LEU A 334 6.12 -25.43 5.01
CA LEU A 334 5.28 -24.84 3.97
C LEU A 334 4.97 -25.86 2.87
N VAL A 335 3.82 -25.71 2.22
CA VAL A 335 3.42 -26.50 1.06
C VAL A 335 3.47 -25.67 -0.21
N LEU A 336 3.91 -26.27 -1.33
CA LEU A 336 3.92 -25.62 -2.64
C LEU A 336 2.56 -25.79 -3.32
N ILE A 337 1.89 -24.66 -3.63
CA ILE A 337 0.65 -24.61 -4.40
C ILE A 337 0.90 -23.73 -5.63
N GLY A 338 0.86 -24.33 -6.82
CA GLY A 338 1.26 -23.64 -8.05
C GLY A 338 2.72 -23.19 -7.99
N SER A 339 2.96 -21.89 -8.01
CA SER A 339 4.29 -21.27 -7.90
C SER A 339 4.60 -20.68 -6.51
N ASN A 340 3.67 -20.74 -5.57
CA ASN A 340 3.80 -20.09 -4.26
C ASN A 340 3.87 -21.12 -3.12
N TYR A 341 4.69 -20.85 -2.13
CA TYR A 341 4.65 -21.58 -0.87
C TYR A 341 3.57 -21.00 0.03
N CYS A 342 2.81 -21.90 0.69
CA CYS A 342 1.65 -21.58 1.51
C CYS A 342 1.75 -22.23 2.89
N PHE A 343 1.10 -21.66 3.88
CA PHE A 343 0.89 -22.30 5.18
C PHE A 343 -0.04 -23.49 5.02
N TYR A 344 0.23 -24.60 5.70
CA TYR A 344 -0.64 -25.76 5.70
C TYR A 344 -2.00 -25.43 6.34
N SER A 345 -3.08 -25.78 5.66
CA SER A 345 -4.46 -25.59 6.11
C SER A 345 -5.02 -26.87 6.75
N GLY A 346 -6.01 -26.72 7.64
CA GLY A 346 -6.74 -27.82 8.24
C GLY A 346 -6.60 -27.95 9.77
N ASP A 347 -5.81 -27.10 10.44
CA ASP A 347 -5.81 -26.98 11.91
C ASP A 347 -7.03 -26.16 12.36
N VAL A 348 -8.20 -26.79 12.37
CA VAL A 348 -9.48 -26.12 12.64
C VAL A 348 -9.81 -26.03 14.12
N ASN A 349 -9.19 -26.86 14.97
CA ASN A 349 -9.32 -26.81 16.43
C ASN A 349 -8.23 -25.94 17.09
N LYS A 350 -7.23 -25.50 16.30
CA LYS A 350 -6.11 -24.64 16.72
C LYS A 350 -5.24 -25.25 17.84
N ASP A 351 -5.04 -26.56 17.80
CA ASP A 351 -4.13 -27.26 18.71
C ASP A 351 -2.70 -27.38 18.16
N ASN A 352 -2.43 -26.79 17.00
CA ASN A 352 -1.15 -26.79 16.28
C ASN A 352 -0.73 -28.17 15.74
N ASN A 353 -1.70 -29.01 15.46
CA ASN A 353 -1.48 -30.35 14.94
C ASN A 353 -2.65 -30.76 14.02
N ILE A 354 -2.42 -30.86 12.73
CA ILE A 354 -3.44 -31.31 11.79
C ILE A 354 -3.57 -32.83 11.86
N ASN A 355 -4.68 -33.31 12.45
CA ASN A 355 -4.90 -34.72 12.75
C ASN A 355 -6.36 -35.16 12.53
N LEU A 356 -6.71 -36.38 12.94
CA LEU A 356 -8.06 -36.92 12.78
C LEU A 356 -9.14 -36.12 13.52
N THR A 357 -8.80 -35.40 14.58
CA THR A 357 -9.77 -34.53 15.28
C THR A 357 -10.25 -33.41 14.36
N ASP A 358 -9.33 -32.79 13.63
CA ASP A 358 -9.65 -31.76 12.64
C ASP A 358 -10.48 -32.31 11.49
N VAL A 359 -10.05 -33.47 10.96
CA VAL A 359 -10.79 -34.18 9.91
C VAL A 359 -12.22 -34.46 10.34
N LEU A 360 -12.44 -34.90 11.60
CA LEU A 360 -13.78 -35.16 12.12
C LEU A 360 -14.63 -33.87 12.23
N LEU A 361 -14.03 -32.76 12.67
CA LEU A 361 -14.71 -31.48 12.77
C LEU A 361 -15.14 -30.99 11.39
N VAL A 362 -14.24 -31.02 10.40
CA VAL A 362 -14.58 -30.64 9.02
C VAL A 362 -15.60 -31.59 8.40
N TYR A 363 -15.46 -32.91 8.63
CA TYR A 363 -16.44 -33.90 8.15
C TYR A 363 -17.85 -33.63 8.69
N ASN A 364 -17.99 -33.40 9.99
CA ASN A 364 -19.29 -33.10 10.60
C ASN A 364 -19.93 -31.82 10.01
N ALA A 365 -19.12 -30.78 9.78
CA ALA A 365 -19.57 -29.55 9.14
C ALA A 365 -19.95 -29.77 7.66
N ALA A 366 -19.19 -30.59 6.92
CA ALA A 366 -19.44 -30.90 5.52
C ALA A 366 -20.72 -31.74 5.32
N THR A 367 -21.05 -32.65 6.28
CA THR A 367 -22.28 -33.47 6.17
C THR A 367 -23.56 -32.64 6.20
N ILE A 368 -23.51 -31.43 6.74
CA ILE A 368 -24.66 -30.49 6.79
C ILE A 368 -24.46 -29.28 5.85
N PHE A 369 -23.40 -29.28 5.04
CA PHE A 369 -23.03 -28.16 4.18
C PHE A 369 -23.04 -26.83 4.94
N GLN A 370 -22.35 -26.80 6.09
CA GLN A 370 -22.32 -25.61 6.93
C GLN A 370 -21.80 -24.42 6.13
N THR A 371 -22.51 -23.28 6.23
CA THR A 371 -22.19 -22.05 5.48
C THR A 371 -21.71 -20.93 6.38
N GLY A 372 -21.04 -19.93 5.78
CA GLY A 372 -20.60 -18.70 6.43
C GLY A 372 -19.11 -18.75 6.82
N TYR A 373 -18.65 -17.69 7.48
CA TYR A 373 -17.26 -17.56 7.93
C TYR A 373 -16.98 -18.47 9.15
N VAL A 374 -16.75 -19.75 8.88
CA VAL A 374 -16.51 -20.77 9.90
C VAL A 374 -15.12 -21.38 9.76
N VAL A 375 -14.54 -21.88 10.86
CA VAL A 375 -13.17 -22.43 10.85
C VAL A 375 -13.04 -23.68 9.97
N ALA A 376 -14.12 -24.46 9.82
CA ALA A 376 -14.14 -25.65 8.98
C ALA A 376 -14.20 -25.36 7.47
N ASP A 377 -14.59 -24.13 7.06
CA ASP A 377 -14.46 -23.64 5.69
C ASP A 377 -12.97 -23.28 5.43
N VAL A 378 -12.21 -24.28 5.04
CA VAL A 378 -10.77 -24.21 4.85
C VAL A 378 -10.45 -23.49 3.54
N THR A 379 -11.32 -23.59 2.54
CA THR A 379 -11.17 -22.95 1.23
C THR A 379 -11.65 -21.51 1.19
N GLY A 380 -12.43 -21.07 2.20
CA GLY A 380 -12.97 -19.71 2.27
C GLY A 380 -14.06 -19.40 1.24
N ASN A 381 -14.69 -20.43 0.68
CA ASN A 381 -15.75 -20.28 -0.34
C ASN A 381 -17.16 -20.11 0.25
N ASN A 382 -17.26 -19.96 1.58
CA ASN A 382 -18.52 -19.82 2.35
C ASN A 382 -19.36 -21.09 2.49
N ILE A 383 -18.84 -22.27 2.12
CA ILE A 383 -19.52 -23.54 2.31
C ILE A 383 -18.49 -24.61 2.69
N VAL A 384 -18.78 -25.40 3.71
CA VAL A 384 -17.96 -26.55 4.08
C VAL A 384 -18.38 -27.74 3.26
N ASP A 385 -17.47 -28.24 2.42
CA ASP A 385 -17.73 -29.38 1.54
C ASP A 385 -16.59 -30.41 1.50
N LEU A 386 -16.61 -31.29 0.51
CA LEU A 386 -15.59 -32.33 0.37
C LEU A 386 -14.20 -31.76 0.05
N THR A 387 -14.11 -30.54 -0.48
CA THR A 387 -12.82 -29.91 -0.80
C THR A 387 -12.09 -29.54 0.48
N ASP A 388 -12.80 -28.94 1.46
CA ASP A 388 -12.26 -28.62 2.78
C ASP A 388 -11.80 -29.87 3.52
N LEU A 389 -12.64 -30.92 3.45
CA LEU A 389 -12.33 -32.23 4.04
C LEU A 389 -11.08 -32.85 3.38
N LEU A 390 -10.96 -32.77 2.07
CA LEU A 390 -9.82 -33.34 1.34
C LEU A 390 -8.50 -32.67 1.70
N ILE A 391 -8.46 -31.34 1.78
CA ILE A 391 -7.28 -30.58 2.19
C ILE A 391 -6.87 -30.99 3.62
N THR A 392 -7.81 -30.95 4.55
CA THR A 392 -7.58 -31.31 5.95
C THR A 392 -7.10 -32.75 6.08
N TYR A 393 -7.75 -33.71 5.40
CA TYR A 393 -7.37 -35.13 5.40
C TYR A 393 -5.95 -35.33 4.84
N ASN A 394 -5.64 -34.73 3.69
CA ASN A 394 -4.32 -34.88 3.07
C ASN A 394 -3.20 -34.36 4.00
N ASN A 395 -3.42 -33.31 4.73
CA ASN A 395 -2.44 -32.77 5.68
C ASN A 395 -2.37 -33.58 6.96
N SER A 396 -3.50 -34.12 7.45
CA SER A 396 -3.50 -35.02 8.60
C SER A 396 -2.69 -36.29 8.36
N THR A 397 -2.73 -36.86 7.12
CA THR A 397 -1.96 -38.05 6.75
C THR A 397 -0.45 -37.79 6.64
N LYS A 398 -0.04 -36.52 6.48
CA LYS A 398 1.38 -36.09 6.51
C LYS A 398 1.88 -35.79 7.92
N PHE A 399 1.03 -35.87 8.93
CA PHE A 399 1.34 -35.55 10.34
C PHE A 399 1.90 -34.12 10.48
N ILE A 400 1.23 -33.15 9.84
CA ILE A 400 1.65 -31.74 9.88
C ILE A 400 1.43 -31.20 11.29
N ILE A 401 2.51 -30.72 11.91
CA ILE A 401 2.49 -30.05 13.23
C ILE A 401 3.23 -28.72 13.15
N GLU A 402 2.96 -27.84 14.10
CA GLU A 402 3.73 -26.60 14.24
C GLU A 402 5.22 -26.90 14.38
N GLN A 403 6.03 -26.20 13.60
CA GLN A 403 7.49 -26.21 13.71
C GLN A 403 7.94 -24.84 14.25
N ARG A 404 8.64 -24.86 15.38
CA ARG A 404 9.09 -23.63 16.06
C ARG A 404 10.51 -23.78 16.61
N PRO A 405 11.20 -22.66 16.92
CA PRO A 405 12.55 -22.64 17.50
C PRO A 405 12.67 -23.38 18.82
#